data_9cb9ed161063e2d542aad179cdb3b40f
#
_entry.id   9cb9ed161063e2d542aad179cdb3b40f
#
_cell.length_a   1.000
_cell.length_b   1.000
_cell.length_c   1.000
_cell.angle_alpha   90.00
_cell.angle_beta   90.00
_cell.angle_gamma   90.00
#
_symmetry.space_group_name_H-M   'P 1'
#
loop_
_entity.id
_entity.type
_entity.pdbx_description
1 polymer ?
#
loop_
_entity_poly.entity_id
_entity_poly.type
_entity_poly.pdbx_seq_one_letter_code
_entity_poly.pdbx_strand_id
1 'polypeptide(L)'
;MRISSDKWTGKEVDKSGKFVRQKNRFDTPFGEEEGQLPVEAGRYRLLWAPVCPWAHRSIIVRKLLGLEDVISVGKADPKRPNVSRSDWAFTLDEGDVDPVLGIHYISEVYLNADPDYQGRFTVPALVDLKTKKVVNNDYFHLTSYFETAWKKYHKPGAPDLYPEELREEIDTLNDIIFREVNNGVYKAGFARNQEAYEE
;
A
#
# COMPACT_ATOMS: atom_id res chain seq x y z
N MET A 1 16.37 -4.13 18.67
CA MET A 1 16.37 -5.57 18.38
C MET A 1 16.50 -5.74 16.87
N ARG A 2 17.58 -6.29 16.35
CA ARG A 2 17.73 -6.50 14.89
C ARG A 2 16.83 -7.65 14.48
N ILE A 3 15.75 -7.35 13.80
CA ILE A 3 14.85 -8.36 13.23
C ILE A 3 15.61 -9.02 12.07
N SER A 4 15.80 -10.33 12.12
CA SER A 4 16.54 -11.04 11.09
C SER A 4 15.73 -11.04 9.77
N SER A 5 16.38 -10.65 8.69
CA SER A 5 15.85 -10.62 7.33
C SER A 5 15.53 -12.01 6.75
N ASP A 6 15.75 -13.06 7.52
CA ASP A 6 15.72 -14.45 7.04
C ASP A 6 14.30 -15.04 6.98
N LYS A 7 13.32 -14.32 7.51
CA LYS A 7 11.92 -14.81 7.54
C LYS A 7 11.13 -14.60 6.24
N TRP A 8 11.57 -13.69 5.34
CA TRP A 8 10.88 -13.53 4.08
C TRP A 8 11.39 -14.53 3.04
N THR A 9 10.67 -15.59 2.86
CA THR A 9 10.92 -16.61 1.82
C THR A 9 10.31 -16.25 0.47
N GLY A 10 9.80 -15.03 0.33
CA GLY A 10 8.96 -14.50 -0.73
C GLY A 10 9.29 -14.89 -2.13
N LYS A 11 8.82 -16.04 -2.52
CA LYS A 11 8.75 -16.46 -3.90
C LYS A 11 7.41 -15.99 -4.47
N GLU A 12 7.38 -14.77 -5.00
CA GLU A 12 6.29 -14.36 -5.89
C GLU A 12 6.41 -15.02 -7.28
N VAL A 13 7.11 -16.16 -7.34
CA VAL A 13 7.25 -16.98 -8.53
C VAL A 13 7.05 -18.43 -8.11
N ASP A 14 6.10 -19.10 -8.72
CA ASP A 14 5.80 -20.50 -8.46
C ASP A 14 6.82 -21.47 -9.09
N LYS A 15 6.58 -22.76 -8.94
CA LYS A 15 7.47 -23.81 -9.47
C LYS A 15 7.50 -23.86 -11.00
N SER A 16 6.46 -23.34 -11.67
CA SER A 16 6.38 -23.24 -13.13
C SER A 16 7.09 -22.00 -13.68
N GLY A 17 7.58 -21.11 -12.82
CA GLY A 17 8.26 -19.87 -13.21
C GLY A 17 7.31 -18.69 -13.40
N LYS A 18 6.03 -18.81 -13.05
CA LYS A 18 5.02 -17.77 -13.18
C LYS A 18 4.98 -16.87 -11.94
N PHE A 19 4.74 -15.58 -12.16
CA PHE A 19 4.54 -14.63 -11.09
C PHE A 19 3.22 -14.90 -10.35
N VAL A 20 3.28 -15.03 -9.03
CA VAL A 20 2.12 -15.17 -8.13
C VAL A 20 2.14 -14.03 -7.14
N ARG A 21 1.21 -13.09 -7.31
CA ARG A 21 1.11 -11.94 -6.42
C ARG A 21 0.71 -12.36 -5.02
N GLN A 22 1.44 -11.84 -4.03
CA GLN A 22 1.10 -12.00 -2.63
C GLN A 22 -0.29 -11.39 -2.34
N LYS A 23 -1.12 -12.11 -1.58
CA LYS A 23 -2.39 -11.56 -1.08
C LYS A 23 -2.13 -10.50 -0.01
N ASN A 24 -2.99 -9.48 0.03
CA ASN A 24 -3.00 -8.51 1.12
C ASN A 24 -3.35 -9.23 2.43
N ARG A 25 -2.71 -8.79 3.52
CA ARG A 25 -2.94 -9.33 4.88
C ARG A 25 -3.77 -8.36 5.71
N PHE A 26 -3.64 -7.07 5.39
CA PHE A 26 -4.28 -5.97 6.10
C PHE A 26 -5.22 -5.27 5.12
N ASP A 27 -6.48 -5.70 5.10
CA ASP A 27 -7.50 -5.27 4.14
C ASP A 27 -8.82 -4.89 4.83
N THR A 28 -8.78 -4.67 6.15
CA THR A 28 -9.96 -4.22 6.90
C THR A 28 -10.50 -2.93 6.30
N PRO A 29 -11.79 -2.87 5.93
CA PRO A 29 -12.40 -1.68 5.34
C PRO A 29 -12.51 -0.54 6.34
N PHE A 30 -12.71 0.67 5.83
CA PHE A 30 -12.95 1.85 6.64
C PHE A 30 -14.42 2.21 6.66
N GLY A 31 -14.94 2.61 7.81
CA GLY A 31 -16.34 2.99 7.97
C GLY A 31 -16.77 3.13 9.42
N GLU A 32 -18.09 3.05 9.63
CA GLU A 32 -18.71 3.23 10.94
C GLU A 32 -19.34 1.93 11.49
N GLU A 33 -19.30 0.84 10.69
CA GLU A 33 -19.85 -0.44 11.09
C GLU A 33 -18.90 -1.21 12.01
N GLU A 34 -19.45 -2.17 12.75
CA GLU A 34 -18.65 -3.05 13.61
C GLU A 34 -17.60 -3.83 12.79
N GLY A 35 -16.36 -3.83 13.24
CA GLY A 35 -15.25 -4.49 12.56
C GLY A 35 -14.56 -3.64 11.49
N GLN A 36 -15.06 -2.45 11.18
CA GLN A 36 -14.41 -1.50 10.28
C GLN A 36 -13.43 -0.59 11.03
N LEU A 37 -12.46 -0.06 10.28
CA LEU A 37 -11.52 0.92 10.81
C LEU A 37 -12.20 2.29 10.88
N PRO A 38 -12.11 3.02 12.01
CA PRO A 38 -12.75 4.31 12.14
C PRO A 38 -12.12 5.36 11.24
N VAL A 39 -12.94 6.27 10.71
CA VAL A 39 -12.52 7.37 9.86
C VAL A 39 -12.34 8.63 10.70
N GLU A 40 -11.09 8.91 11.10
CA GLU A 40 -10.71 10.03 11.96
C GLU A 40 -9.60 10.86 11.30
N ALA A 41 -9.75 12.19 11.28
CA ALA A 41 -8.70 13.10 10.82
C ALA A 41 -7.46 13.03 11.72
N GLY A 42 -6.28 13.02 11.11
CA GLY A 42 -5.00 12.99 11.82
C GLY A 42 -4.63 11.65 12.46
N ARG A 43 -5.49 10.63 12.31
CA ARG A 43 -5.23 9.30 12.90
C ARG A 43 -4.29 8.43 12.08
N TYR A 44 -4.25 8.61 10.78
CA TYR A 44 -3.53 7.71 9.87
C TYR A 44 -2.38 8.39 9.16
N ARG A 45 -1.36 7.57 8.89
CA ARG A 45 -0.20 7.95 8.09
C ARG A 45 -0.05 7.00 6.92
N LEU A 46 -0.04 7.54 5.70
CA LEU A 46 0.18 6.80 4.47
C LEU A 46 1.68 6.69 4.19
N LEU A 47 2.23 5.50 4.30
CA LEU A 47 3.60 5.20 3.90
C LEU A 47 3.65 4.88 2.41
N TRP A 48 4.57 5.53 1.71
CA TRP A 48 4.70 5.40 0.27
C TRP A 48 6.15 5.54 -0.21
N ALA A 49 6.42 5.11 -1.43
CA ALA A 49 7.70 5.34 -2.10
C ALA A 49 7.44 5.83 -3.53
N PRO A 50 8.17 6.87 -4.02
CA PRO A 50 7.93 7.46 -5.35
C PRO A 50 8.05 6.49 -6.52
N VAL A 51 8.85 5.45 -6.36
CA VAL A 51 9.06 4.41 -7.39
C VAL A 51 7.91 3.40 -7.47
N CYS A 52 7.01 3.38 -6.47
CA CYS A 52 5.90 2.44 -6.45
C CYS A 52 4.65 3.06 -7.10
N PRO A 53 4.18 2.57 -8.28
CA PRO A 53 3.01 3.13 -8.96
C PRO A 53 1.73 2.97 -8.15
N TRP A 54 1.60 1.88 -7.40
CA TRP A 54 0.45 1.65 -6.52
C TRP A 54 0.36 2.68 -5.39
N ALA A 55 1.49 2.98 -4.76
CA ALA A 55 1.55 4.00 -3.71
C ALA A 55 1.36 5.41 -4.28
N HIS A 56 1.88 5.67 -5.48
CA HIS A 56 1.73 6.95 -6.17
C HIS A 56 0.25 7.25 -6.48
N ARG A 57 -0.51 6.24 -6.93
CA ARG A 57 -1.96 6.36 -7.14
C ARG A 57 -2.67 6.87 -5.88
N SER A 58 -2.34 6.31 -4.72
CA SER A 58 -2.93 6.72 -3.43
C SER A 58 -2.57 8.17 -3.05
N ILE A 59 -1.34 8.62 -3.33
CA ILE A 59 -0.90 10.01 -3.12
C ILE A 59 -1.65 10.98 -4.03
N ILE A 60 -1.86 10.62 -5.31
CA ILE A 60 -2.60 11.45 -6.27
C ILE A 60 -4.04 11.64 -5.79
N VAL A 61 -4.74 10.56 -5.47
CA VAL A 61 -6.13 10.63 -5.00
C VAL A 61 -6.24 11.43 -3.71
N ARG A 62 -5.37 11.16 -2.71
CA ARG A 62 -5.31 11.94 -1.46
C ARG A 62 -5.21 13.46 -1.74
N LYS A 63 -4.39 13.88 -2.69
CA LYS A 63 -4.20 15.29 -3.06
C LYS A 63 -5.39 15.86 -3.83
N LEU A 64 -5.97 15.12 -4.77
CA LEU A 64 -7.15 15.54 -5.51
C LEU A 64 -8.33 15.80 -4.58
N LEU A 65 -8.52 14.97 -3.58
CA LEU A 65 -9.59 15.07 -2.60
C LEU A 65 -9.32 16.08 -1.48
N GLY A 66 -8.08 16.59 -1.33
CA GLY A 66 -7.72 17.56 -0.29
C GLY A 66 -7.56 16.92 1.09
N LEU A 67 -7.10 15.67 1.14
CA LEU A 67 -6.91 14.92 2.40
C LEU A 67 -5.53 15.11 3.04
N GLU A 68 -4.78 16.16 2.65
CA GLU A 68 -3.41 16.38 3.11
C GLU A 68 -3.32 16.63 4.63
N ASP A 69 -4.28 17.34 5.18
CA ASP A 69 -4.35 17.61 6.62
C ASP A 69 -5.08 16.51 7.41
N VAL A 70 -5.68 15.55 6.69
CA VAL A 70 -6.46 14.44 7.28
C VAL A 70 -5.62 13.17 7.42
N ILE A 71 -4.81 12.86 6.41
CA ILE A 71 -3.95 11.69 6.35
C ILE A 71 -2.53 12.15 6.08
N SER A 72 -1.65 12.07 7.07
CA SER A 72 -0.24 12.43 6.90
C SER A 72 0.50 11.42 6.03
N VAL A 73 1.68 11.79 5.52
CA VAL A 73 2.47 10.89 4.65
C VAL A 73 3.87 10.67 5.18
N GLY A 74 4.37 9.44 5.08
CA GLY A 74 5.76 9.05 5.27
C GLY A 74 6.35 8.60 3.93
N LYS A 75 7.43 9.25 3.49
CA LYS A 75 8.07 9.00 2.21
C LYS A 75 9.31 8.16 2.39
N ALA A 76 9.24 6.89 2.01
CA ALA A 76 10.41 6.02 1.98
C ALA A 76 11.33 6.32 0.81
N ASP A 77 12.62 6.00 0.97
CA ASP A 77 13.63 6.12 -0.09
C ASP A 77 13.25 5.20 -1.28
N PRO A 78 13.27 5.71 -2.53
CA PRO A 78 13.09 4.88 -3.71
C PRO A 78 14.21 3.85 -3.90
N LYS A 79 15.39 4.12 -3.38
CA LYS A 79 16.49 3.15 -3.32
C LYS A 79 16.35 2.31 -2.06
N ARG A 80 16.19 1.03 -2.22
CA ARG A 80 16.19 0.11 -1.08
C ARG A 80 17.64 -0.06 -0.60
N PRO A 81 17.98 0.36 0.62
CA PRO A 81 19.37 0.37 1.09
C PRO A 81 19.95 -1.04 1.26
N ASN A 82 19.08 -2.04 1.35
CA ASN A 82 19.50 -3.44 1.47
C ASN A 82 18.65 -4.33 0.58
N VAL A 83 19.21 -4.72 -0.56
CA VAL A 83 18.54 -5.56 -1.56
C VAL A 83 18.09 -6.91 -0.98
N SER A 84 18.81 -7.43 0.02
CA SER A 84 18.49 -8.71 0.64
C SER A 84 17.23 -8.66 1.52
N ARG A 85 16.84 -7.48 2.00
CA ARG A 85 15.68 -7.33 2.88
C ARG A 85 14.37 -7.03 2.16
N SER A 86 14.42 -6.56 0.91
CA SER A 86 13.23 -6.09 0.17
C SER A 86 12.36 -5.11 0.96
N ASP A 87 12.99 -4.38 1.91
CA ASP A 87 12.33 -3.44 2.81
C ASP A 87 12.48 -2.00 2.34
N TRP A 88 11.61 -1.13 2.80
CA TRP A 88 11.63 0.30 2.54
C TRP A 88 12.19 1.04 3.75
N ALA A 89 13.10 1.97 3.54
CA ALA A 89 13.74 2.74 4.60
C ALA A 89 13.45 4.24 4.46
N PHE A 90 13.63 4.97 5.56
CA PHE A 90 13.40 6.43 5.64
C PHE A 90 14.71 7.22 5.59
N THR A 91 15.66 6.79 4.75
CA THR A 91 17.00 7.41 4.62
C THR A 91 17.00 8.81 4.00
N LEU A 92 15.83 9.33 3.63
CA LEU A 92 15.65 10.71 3.17
C LEU A 92 15.33 11.68 4.33
N ASP A 93 14.98 11.15 5.49
CA ASP A 93 14.66 11.92 6.68
C ASP A 93 15.87 12.03 7.62
N GLU A 94 15.88 13.04 8.50
CA GLU A 94 16.97 13.24 9.46
C GLU A 94 17.11 12.03 10.40
N GLY A 95 18.32 11.52 10.54
CA GLY A 95 18.61 10.35 11.36
C GLY A 95 18.12 9.02 10.77
N ASP A 96 17.76 9.01 9.48
CA ASP A 96 17.21 7.83 8.78
C ASP A 96 15.92 7.28 9.44
N VAL A 97 15.09 8.17 10.00
CA VAL A 97 13.89 7.84 10.79
C VAL A 97 12.68 8.60 10.30
N ASP A 98 11.54 7.91 10.07
CA ASP A 98 10.27 8.62 9.85
C ASP A 98 9.96 9.52 11.08
N PRO A 99 9.82 10.83 10.90
CA PRO A 99 9.76 11.77 12.02
C PRO A 99 8.50 11.65 12.89
N VAL A 100 7.47 10.96 12.41
CA VAL A 100 6.20 10.80 13.12
C VAL A 100 6.10 9.44 13.81
N LEU A 101 6.50 8.37 13.12
CA LEU A 101 6.42 7.01 13.64
C LEU A 101 7.66 6.62 14.46
N GLY A 102 8.81 7.25 14.20
CA GLY A 102 10.08 6.90 14.85
C GLY A 102 10.64 5.56 14.38
N ILE A 103 10.36 5.17 13.14
CA ILE A 103 10.79 3.90 12.54
C ILE A 103 11.86 4.13 11.47
N HIS A 104 12.80 3.20 11.33
CA HIS A 104 13.80 3.20 10.27
C HIS A 104 13.31 2.47 9.00
N TYR A 105 12.47 1.43 9.20
CA TYR A 105 11.99 0.55 8.14
C TYR A 105 10.49 0.32 8.22
N ILE A 106 9.86 0.15 7.06
CA ILE A 106 8.40 -0.14 7.00
C ILE A 106 8.07 -1.49 7.68
N SER A 107 8.97 -2.46 7.65
CA SER A 107 8.80 -3.74 8.35
C SER A 107 8.41 -3.61 9.82
N GLU A 108 8.85 -2.55 10.50
CA GLU A 108 8.57 -2.35 11.91
C GLU A 108 7.06 -2.22 12.20
N VAL A 109 6.32 -1.46 11.38
CA VAL A 109 4.86 -1.33 11.57
C VAL A 109 4.08 -2.56 11.14
N TYR A 110 4.61 -3.36 10.19
CA TYR A 110 4.04 -4.65 9.81
C TYR A 110 4.20 -5.67 10.93
N LEU A 111 5.38 -5.76 11.51
CA LEU A 111 5.68 -6.69 12.61
C LEU A 111 5.03 -6.26 13.93
N ASN A 112 4.79 -4.96 14.12
CA ASN A 112 3.94 -4.48 15.22
C ASN A 112 2.48 -4.95 15.07
N ALA A 113 1.99 -5.05 13.84
CA ALA A 113 0.63 -5.51 13.58
C ALA A 113 0.50 -7.04 13.68
N ASP A 114 1.47 -7.75 13.11
CA ASP A 114 1.54 -9.22 13.10
C ASP A 114 3.02 -9.65 13.25
N PRO A 115 3.45 -10.03 14.48
CA PRO A 115 4.85 -10.44 14.73
C PRO A 115 5.32 -11.64 13.91
N ASP A 116 4.39 -12.45 13.43
CA ASP A 116 4.66 -13.63 12.61
C ASP A 116 4.48 -13.38 11.11
N TYR A 117 4.35 -12.13 10.70
CA TYR A 117 4.16 -11.78 9.29
C TYR A 117 5.31 -12.28 8.41
N GLN A 118 4.97 -13.08 7.41
CA GLN A 118 5.91 -13.71 6.48
C GLN A 118 5.88 -13.09 5.07
N GLY A 119 5.03 -12.09 4.85
CA GLY A 119 4.85 -11.47 3.55
C GLY A 119 5.85 -10.34 3.27
N ARG A 120 5.77 -9.77 2.08
CA ARG A 120 6.52 -8.55 1.71
C ARG A 120 5.97 -7.34 2.44
N PHE A 121 6.86 -6.48 2.88
CA PHE A 121 6.55 -5.15 3.41
C PHE A 121 6.30 -4.20 2.25
N THR A 122 5.02 -4.05 1.88
CA THR A 122 4.61 -3.32 0.67
C THR A 122 4.20 -1.89 0.97
N VAL A 123 4.25 -1.04 -0.06
CA VAL A 123 3.61 0.27 -0.10
C VAL A 123 2.62 0.30 -1.26
N PRO A 124 1.48 1.03 -1.16
CA PRO A 124 1.07 1.87 -0.02
C PRO A 124 0.77 1.04 1.22
N ALA A 125 0.99 1.64 2.39
CA ALA A 125 0.59 1.08 3.68
C ALA A 125 0.01 2.18 4.56
N LEU A 126 -1.20 1.99 5.04
CA LEU A 126 -1.84 2.91 5.98
C LEU A 126 -1.60 2.43 7.40
N VAL A 127 -0.99 3.29 8.21
CA VAL A 127 -0.59 3.03 9.59
C VAL A 127 -1.46 3.84 10.54
N ASP A 128 -2.02 3.20 11.54
CA ASP A 128 -2.71 3.87 12.65
C ASP A 128 -1.66 4.43 13.61
N LEU A 129 -1.64 5.75 13.76
CA LEU A 129 -0.69 6.47 14.61
C LEU A 129 -0.88 6.19 16.11
N LYS A 130 -2.09 5.80 16.54
CA LYS A 130 -2.38 5.46 17.94
C LYS A 130 -1.71 4.14 18.34
N THR A 131 -1.68 3.16 17.41
CA THR A 131 -1.17 1.82 17.69
C THR A 131 0.21 1.55 17.07
N LYS A 132 0.65 2.40 16.13
CA LYS A 132 1.86 2.21 15.30
C LYS A 132 1.85 0.88 14.53
N LYS A 133 0.67 0.47 14.10
CA LYS A 133 0.45 -0.78 13.35
C LYS A 133 -0.01 -0.46 11.94
N VAL A 134 0.47 -1.22 10.95
CA VAL A 134 -0.18 -1.21 9.65
C VAL A 134 -1.60 -1.77 9.82
N VAL A 135 -2.58 -1.09 9.24
CA VAL A 135 -4.00 -1.46 9.34
C VAL A 135 -4.61 -1.74 7.98
N ASN A 136 -4.06 -1.15 6.93
CA ASN A 136 -4.50 -1.43 5.56
C ASN A 136 -3.34 -1.29 4.58
N ASN A 137 -3.12 -2.32 3.77
CA ASN A 137 -2.17 -2.32 2.65
C ASN A 137 -2.83 -2.79 1.35
N ASP A 138 -4.15 -2.63 1.27
CA ASP A 138 -4.92 -2.97 0.08
C ASP A 138 -4.73 -1.91 -1.01
N TYR A 139 -3.62 -2.04 -1.72
CA TYR A 139 -3.23 -1.13 -2.80
C TYR A 139 -4.30 -0.98 -3.89
N PHE A 140 -5.19 -1.95 -4.05
CA PHE A 140 -6.23 -1.92 -5.07
C PHE A 140 -7.43 -1.07 -4.65
N HIS A 141 -7.95 -1.26 -3.42
CA HIS A 141 -9.14 -0.58 -2.93
C HIS A 141 -8.87 0.67 -2.08
N LEU A 142 -7.63 0.94 -1.68
CA LEU A 142 -7.31 2.06 -0.79
C LEU A 142 -7.79 3.42 -1.34
N THR A 143 -7.72 3.62 -2.65
CA THR A 143 -8.22 4.85 -3.29
C THR A 143 -9.74 4.95 -3.23
N SER A 144 -10.46 3.84 -3.37
CA SER A 144 -11.92 3.81 -3.25
C SER A 144 -12.37 4.12 -1.82
N TYR A 145 -11.61 3.69 -0.80
CA TYR A 145 -11.87 4.12 0.58
C TYR A 145 -11.69 5.63 0.74
N PHE A 146 -10.66 6.22 0.14
CA PHE A 146 -10.48 7.69 0.20
C PHE A 146 -11.65 8.43 -0.45
N GLU A 147 -12.23 7.90 -1.53
CA GLU A 147 -13.41 8.46 -2.19
C GLU A 147 -14.69 8.34 -1.35
N THR A 148 -14.89 7.22 -0.68
CA THR A 148 -16.14 6.89 -0.02
C THR A 148 -16.11 7.19 1.48
N ALA A 149 -15.29 6.48 2.23
CA ALA A 149 -15.25 6.57 3.68
C ALA A 149 -14.75 7.93 4.19
N TRP A 150 -13.80 8.56 3.48
CA TRP A 150 -13.30 9.90 3.83
C TRP A 150 -14.05 11.06 3.20
N LYS A 151 -15.19 10.84 2.52
CA LYS A 151 -15.94 11.89 1.81
C LYS A 151 -16.26 13.12 2.67
N LYS A 152 -16.52 12.94 3.96
CA LYS A 152 -16.77 14.03 4.90
C LYS A 152 -15.59 14.99 5.12
N TYR A 153 -14.38 14.60 4.74
CA TYR A 153 -13.17 15.41 4.86
C TYR A 153 -12.68 15.96 3.51
N HIS A 154 -13.38 15.70 2.42
CA HIS A 154 -12.98 16.22 1.11
C HIS A 154 -13.03 17.75 1.09
N LYS A 155 -12.07 18.37 0.40
CA LYS A 155 -12.09 19.82 0.21
C LYS A 155 -13.31 20.24 -0.62
N PRO A 156 -13.80 21.50 -0.45
CA PRO A 156 -14.83 22.04 -1.33
C PRO A 156 -14.41 21.95 -2.80
N GLY A 157 -15.30 21.46 -3.66
CA GLY A 157 -15.03 21.29 -5.09
C GLY A 157 -14.07 20.14 -5.44
N ALA A 158 -13.81 19.22 -4.52
CA ALA A 158 -13.10 17.99 -4.86
C ALA A 158 -13.82 17.22 -5.98
N PRO A 159 -13.09 16.64 -6.93
CA PRO A 159 -13.71 15.80 -7.96
C PRO A 159 -14.34 14.56 -7.31
N ASP A 160 -15.46 14.09 -7.85
CA ASP A 160 -15.97 12.75 -7.56
C ASP A 160 -15.30 11.79 -8.54
N LEU A 161 -14.33 10.99 -8.03
CA LEU A 161 -13.59 10.03 -8.86
C LEU A 161 -14.22 8.64 -8.85
N TYR A 162 -15.28 8.44 -8.05
CA TYR A 162 -15.98 7.17 -7.94
C TYR A 162 -17.51 7.39 -7.80
N PRO A 163 -18.13 8.10 -8.80
CA PRO A 163 -19.55 8.43 -8.76
C PRO A 163 -20.40 7.17 -8.75
N GLU A 164 -21.49 7.20 -7.99
CA GLU A 164 -22.30 6.02 -7.70
C GLU A 164 -22.83 5.33 -8.94
N GLU A 165 -23.27 6.12 -9.90
CA GLU A 165 -23.84 5.64 -11.17
C GLU A 165 -22.83 4.97 -12.11
N LEU A 166 -21.53 5.18 -11.91
CA LEU A 166 -20.46 4.60 -12.73
C LEU A 166 -19.64 3.51 -12.01
N ARG A 167 -19.95 3.20 -10.75
CA ARG A 167 -19.14 2.27 -9.94
C ARG A 167 -18.98 0.90 -10.57
N GLU A 168 -20.06 0.32 -11.06
CA GLU A 168 -20.04 -1.00 -11.69
C GLU A 168 -19.14 -1.01 -12.94
N GLU A 169 -19.21 0.03 -13.77
CA GLU A 169 -18.36 0.17 -14.96
C GLU A 169 -16.90 0.40 -14.57
N ILE A 170 -16.65 1.28 -13.59
CA ILE A 170 -15.31 1.56 -13.05
C ILE A 170 -14.67 0.29 -12.49
N ASP A 171 -15.40 -0.48 -11.69
CA ASP A 171 -14.89 -1.69 -11.06
C ASP A 171 -14.58 -2.76 -12.11
N THR A 172 -15.49 -2.95 -13.08
CA THR A 172 -15.27 -3.87 -14.20
C THR A 172 -14.02 -3.48 -15.01
N LEU A 173 -13.86 -2.20 -15.31
CA LEU A 173 -12.70 -1.69 -16.04
C LEU A 173 -11.41 -1.81 -15.23
N ASN A 174 -11.46 -1.51 -13.93
CA ASN A 174 -10.32 -1.67 -13.02
C ASN A 174 -9.85 -3.12 -12.94
N ASP A 175 -10.75 -4.09 -12.91
CA ASP A 175 -10.39 -5.51 -12.91
C ASP A 175 -9.68 -5.93 -14.21
N ILE A 176 -10.17 -5.45 -15.36
CA ILE A 176 -9.52 -5.69 -16.65
C ILE A 176 -8.13 -5.06 -16.67
N ILE A 177 -8.02 -3.77 -16.31
CA ILE A 177 -6.74 -3.04 -16.27
C ILE A 177 -5.78 -3.70 -15.27
N PHE A 178 -6.28 -4.14 -14.13
CA PHE A 178 -5.45 -4.84 -13.16
C PHE A 178 -4.86 -6.12 -13.74
N ARG A 179 -5.69 -6.96 -14.33
CA ARG A 179 -5.27 -8.27 -14.85
C ARG A 179 -4.33 -8.15 -16.04
N GLU A 180 -4.70 -7.29 -17.02
CA GLU A 180 -4.00 -7.23 -18.29
C GLU A 180 -2.78 -6.29 -18.27
N VAL A 181 -2.87 -5.17 -17.54
CA VAL A 181 -1.85 -4.11 -17.56
C VAL A 181 -1.06 -4.11 -16.24
N ASN A 182 -1.73 -3.80 -15.13
CA ASN A 182 -1.03 -3.52 -13.87
C ASN A 182 -0.33 -4.76 -13.30
N ASN A 183 -0.96 -5.92 -13.38
CA ASN A 183 -0.36 -7.19 -12.98
C ASN A 183 0.46 -7.82 -14.12
N GLY A 184 0.10 -7.55 -15.37
CA GLY A 184 0.82 -8.01 -16.57
C GLY A 184 2.29 -7.60 -16.56
N VAL A 185 2.59 -6.35 -16.20
CA VAL A 185 3.98 -5.86 -16.04
C VAL A 185 4.79 -6.72 -15.08
N TYR A 186 4.19 -7.17 -13.98
CA TYR A 186 4.87 -8.05 -13.02
C TYR A 186 4.99 -9.49 -13.54
N LYS A 187 3.96 -10.00 -14.22
CA LYS A 187 4.02 -11.32 -14.86
C LYS A 187 5.18 -11.38 -15.85
N ALA A 188 5.26 -10.43 -16.77
CA ALA A 188 6.35 -10.35 -17.74
C ALA A 188 7.72 -10.14 -17.06
N GLY A 189 7.82 -9.20 -16.13
CA GLY A 189 9.07 -8.80 -15.49
C GLY A 189 9.67 -9.85 -14.55
N PHE A 190 8.86 -10.72 -13.96
CA PHE A 190 9.28 -11.76 -13.02
C PHE A 190 9.23 -13.19 -13.60
N ALA A 191 8.77 -13.35 -14.84
CA ALA A 191 8.80 -14.63 -15.52
C ALA A 191 10.20 -15.26 -15.51
N ARG A 192 10.29 -16.56 -15.23
CA ARG A 192 11.56 -17.30 -15.14
C ARG A 192 11.87 -18.16 -16.37
N ASN A 193 10.94 -18.26 -17.31
CA ASN A 193 11.10 -18.94 -18.58
C ASN A 193 10.19 -18.32 -19.63
N GLN A 194 10.37 -18.72 -20.88
CA GLN A 194 9.65 -18.17 -22.02
C GLN A 194 8.15 -18.45 -21.97
N GLU A 195 7.74 -19.64 -21.52
CA GLU A 195 6.34 -20.02 -21.39
C GLU A 195 5.59 -19.11 -20.40
N ALA A 196 6.20 -18.85 -19.23
CA ALA A 196 5.63 -17.94 -18.21
C ALA A 196 5.59 -16.48 -18.66
N TYR A 197 6.46 -16.08 -19.60
CA TYR A 197 6.49 -14.73 -20.16
C TYR A 197 5.39 -14.51 -21.20
N GLU A 198 5.08 -15.53 -22.00
CA GLU A 198 4.10 -15.46 -23.10
C GLU A 198 2.63 -15.60 -22.63
N GLU A 199 2.40 -15.99 -21.37
CA GLU A 199 1.07 -16.13 -20.76
C GLU A 199 0.49 -14.77 -20.29
#